data_3a2610dec37186a04e0f1f4752a8a53f
#
_entry.id   3a2610dec37186a04e0f1f4752a8a53f
#
_cell.length_a   1.000
_cell.length_b   1.000
_cell.length_c   1.000
_cell.angle_alpha   90.00
_cell.angle_beta   90.00
_cell.angle_gamma   90.00
#
_symmetry.space_group_name_H-M   'P 1'
#
loop_
_entity.id
_entity.type
_entity.pdbx_description
1 polymer ?
#
loop_
_entity_poly.entity_id
_entity_poly.type
_entity_poly.pdbx_seq_one_letter_code
_entity_poly.pdbx_strand_id
1 'polypeptide(L)'
;MYAKLNEFEEKVIRGITEDRWLKLATELIKTGQPRACDPLDPDLPSGEEEAIAMLVAGKLEALGMEVNMYESQPHRPNIVGILKGSGSGPVLMMNDHMDTYPVVEPHKWDKTNFKPFKATRAGDLLYARGSSDTRGNLACTILAAQALVENGIKLKGDLMYCFCVDEERDGTHGSIYLTKEIGIKADYSITAEPTAYGGDATKGDWGMNLSIANGGHCLIEVTLEGDKAHIWRPDTSNNAIVELAKLISHLEIMPFTHEITEFMGHTPPCTTIVRIRGGLPGEMQFSPDSCTVTLAVVGIVPGMTLESIILDIENEVKSFIGERKDITYKVNQVKDCLL
;
A
#
# COMPACT_ATOMS: atom_id res chain seq x y z
N MET A 1 25.09 -6.57 14.34
CA MET A 1 26.52 -6.49 13.89
C MET A 1 26.52 -6.70 12.38
N TYR A 2 26.76 -5.66 11.59
CA TYR A 2 26.79 -5.79 10.12
C TYR A 2 27.97 -6.68 9.73
N ALA A 3 27.73 -7.61 8.80
CA ALA A 3 28.81 -8.39 8.22
C ALA A 3 29.80 -7.43 7.54
N LYS A 4 31.09 -7.59 7.84
CA LYS A 4 32.12 -6.75 7.24
C LYS A 4 32.24 -7.16 5.78
N LEU A 5 31.97 -6.23 4.86
CA LEU A 5 32.13 -6.46 3.42
C LEU A 5 33.59 -6.77 3.10
N ASN A 6 33.83 -7.66 2.14
CA ASN A 6 35.11 -7.86 1.57
C ASN A 6 35.43 -6.78 0.51
N GLU A 7 36.70 -6.67 0.08
CA GLU A 7 37.12 -5.64 -0.88
C GLU A 7 36.36 -5.68 -2.21
N PHE A 8 35.98 -6.88 -2.65
CA PHE A 8 35.20 -7.04 -3.88
C PHE A 8 33.75 -6.53 -3.72
N GLU A 9 33.10 -6.90 -2.64
CA GLU A 9 31.75 -6.41 -2.31
C GLU A 9 31.74 -4.89 -2.16
N GLU A 10 32.72 -4.32 -1.47
CA GLU A 10 32.89 -2.87 -1.39
C GLU A 10 33.06 -2.22 -2.76
N LYS A 11 33.83 -2.83 -3.66
CA LYS A 11 34.02 -2.32 -5.02
C LYS A 11 32.72 -2.27 -5.80
N VAL A 12 31.90 -3.32 -5.70
CA VAL A 12 30.58 -3.40 -6.37
C VAL A 12 29.67 -2.30 -5.86
N ILE A 13 29.55 -2.16 -4.54
CA ILE A 13 28.68 -1.17 -3.90
C ILE A 13 29.11 0.27 -4.21
N ARG A 14 30.41 0.56 -4.30
CA ARG A 14 30.91 1.89 -4.68
C ARG A 14 30.44 2.35 -6.07
N GLY A 15 30.02 1.43 -6.95
CA GLY A 15 29.39 1.75 -8.22
C GLY A 15 27.97 2.32 -8.11
N ILE A 16 27.32 2.11 -6.96
CA ILE A 16 25.97 2.64 -6.68
C ILE A 16 26.14 3.99 -5.97
N THR A 17 26.12 5.06 -6.73
CA THR A 17 26.30 6.43 -6.21
C THR A 17 24.98 7.16 -6.09
N GLU A 18 24.94 8.17 -5.21
CA GLU A 18 23.79 9.05 -5.05
C GLU A 18 23.37 9.70 -6.38
N ASP A 19 24.32 10.15 -7.17
CA ASP A 19 24.03 10.80 -8.46
C ASP A 19 23.35 9.83 -9.45
N ARG A 20 23.81 8.57 -9.49
CA ARG A 20 23.17 7.54 -10.33
C ARG A 20 21.75 7.26 -9.86
N TRP A 21 21.58 7.12 -8.55
CA TRP A 21 20.26 6.92 -7.96
C TRP A 21 19.33 8.09 -8.23
N LEU A 22 19.76 9.33 -7.96
CA LEU A 22 18.97 10.53 -8.16
C LEU A 22 18.52 10.70 -9.62
N LYS A 23 19.43 10.40 -10.57
CA LYS A 23 19.11 10.42 -11.99
C LYS A 23 18.03 9.42 -12.36
N LEU A 24 18.19 8.16 -11.94
CA LEU A 24 17.24 7.10 -12.26
C LEU A 24 15.91 7.30 -11.54
N ALA A 25 15.92 7.60 -10.23
CA ALA A 25 14.71 7.88 -9.45
C ALA A 25 13.92 9.05 -10.05
N THR A 26 14.60 10.13 -10.44
CA THR A 26 13.95 11.28 -11.11
C THR A 26 13.30 10.88 -12.43
N GLU A 27 13.95 10.01 -13.22
CA GLU A 27 13.40 9.51 -14.48
C GLU A 27 12.16 8.64 -14.25
N LEU A 28 12.21 7.73 -13.29
CA LEU A 28 11.08 6.87 -12.91
C LEU A 28 9.90 7.68 -12.35
N ILE A 29 10.17 8.60 -11.43
CA ILE A 29 9.14 9.43 -10.78
C ILE A 29 8.33 10.25 -11.79
N LYS A 30 8.97 10.86 -12.78
CA LYS A 30 8.29 11.71 -13.77
C LYS A 30 7.53 10.91 -14.84
N THR A 31 7.78 9.62 -14.97
CA THR A 31 7.23 8.77 -16.04
C THR A 31 5.97 8.05 -15.57
N GLY A 32 4.90 8.05 -16.38
CA GLY A 32 3.66 7.34 -16.06
C GLY A 32 3.02 7.90 -14.78
N GLN A 33 2.53 9.11 -14.84
CA GLN A 33 1.80 9.73 -13.73
C GLN A 33 0.37 9.19 -13.71
N PRO A 34 -0.16 8.75 -12.55
CA PRO A 34 -1.55 8.36 -12.44
C PRO A 34 -2.45 9.56 -12.73
N ARG A 35 -3.67 9.30 -13.21
CA ARG A 35 -4.66 10.35 -13.42
C ARG A 35 -4.94 11.08 -12.12
N ALA A 36 -5.29 12.36 -12.24
CA ALA A 36 -5.80 13.12 -11.11
C ALA A 36 -7.05 12.42 -10.56
N CYS A 37 -7.07 12.20 -9.25
CA CYS A 37 -8.22 11.63 -8.56
C CYS A 37 -9.16 12.76 -8.13
N ASP A 38 -10.45 12.60 -8.39
CA ASP A 38 -11.48 13.36 -7.70
C ASP A 38 -11.64 12.76 -6.29
N PRO A 39 -11.39 13.51 -5.22
CA PRO A 39 -11.54 13.00 -3.85
C PRO A 39 -12.98 12.60 -3.51
N LEU A 40 -13.96 13.01 -4.33
CA LEU A 40 -15.36 12.63 -4.20
C LEU A 40 -15.70 11.38 -5.03
N ASP A 41 -14.81 10.93 -5.91
CA ASP A 41 -14.99 9.70 -6.67
C ASP A 41 -14.57 8.51 -5.81
N PRO A 42 -15.47 7.58 -5.50
CA PRO A 42 -15.13 6.37 -4.75
C PRO A 42 -14.18 5.43 -5.53
N ASP A 43 -14.18 5.52 -6.86
CA ASP A 43 -13.28 4.75 -7.71
C ASP A 43 -12.03 5.59 -8.00
N LEU A 44 -11.01 5.45 -7.14
CA LEU A 44 -9.69 6.01 -7.41
C LEU A 44 -9.20 5.52 -8.78
N PRO A 45 -8.80 6.42 -9.70
CA PRO A 45 -8.29 5.98 -10.98
C PRO A 45 -7.06 5.11 -10.76
N SER A 46 -7.12 3.90 -11.25
CA SER A 46 -5.98 3.00 -11.37
C SER A 46 -5.58 2.93 -12.83
N GLY A 47 -4.31 2.73 -13.11
CA GLY A 47 -3.84 2.58 -14.47
C GLY A 47 -2.81 3.63 -14.89
N GLU A 48 -2.48 3.62 -16.19
CA GLU A 48 -1.45 4.43 -16.82
C GLU A 48 -0.01 4.01 -16.46
N GLU A 49 0.20 2.76 -16.06
CA GLU A 49 1.53 2.21 -15.78
C GLU A 49 2.32 1.84 -17.04
N GLU A 50 1.70 1.80 -18.22
CA GLU A 50 2.36 1.40 -19.48
C GLU A 50 3.66 2.18 -19.73
N ALA A 51 3.64 3.50 -19.56
CA ALA A 51 4.82 4.31 -19.82
C ALA A 51 6.00 4.00 -18.89
N ILE A 52 5.74 3.78 -17.60
CA ILE A 52 6.81 3.40 -16.66
C ILE A 52 7.23 1.97 -16.86
N ALA A 53 6.31 1.07 -17.18
CA ALA A 53 6.61 -0.33 -17.46
C ALA A 53 7.54 -0.46 -18.69
N MET A 54 7.26 0.27 -19.76
CA MET A 54 8.14 0.31 -20.94
C MET A 54 9.52 0.88 -20.62
N LEU A 55 9.59 1.92 -19.80
CA LEU A 55 10.89 2.47 -19.35
C LEU A 55 11.68 1.44 -18.56
N VAL A 56 11.03 0.77 -17.60
CA VAL A 56 11.65 -0.26 -16.75
C VAL A 56 12.10 -1.45 -17.59
N ALA A 57 11.24 -1.96 -18.47
CA ALA A 57 11.59 -3.04 -19.39
C ALA A 57 12.86 -2.72 -20.19
N GLY A 58 12.93 -1.54 -20.80
CA GLY A 58 14.13 -1.12 -21.54
C GLY A 58 15.40 -1.01 -20.65
N LYS A 59 15.26 -0.63 -19.37
CA LYS A 59 16.38 -0.62 -18.42
C LYS A 59 16.88 -2.05 -18.13
N LEU A 60 15.99 -3.01 -17.93
CA LEU A 60 16.34 -4.39 -17.66
C LEU A 60 16.93 -5.08 -18.91
N GLU A 61 16.36 -4.84 -20.09
CA GLU A 61 16.90 -5.32 -21.37
C GLU A 61 18.34 -4.81 -21.61
N ALA A 62 18.59 -3.53 -21.31
CA ALA A 62 19.93 -2.94 -21.42
C ALA A 62 20.96 -3.59 -20.49
N LEU A 63 20.54 -4.28 -19.43
CA LEU A 63 21.37 -5.07 -18.54
C LEU A 63 21.54 -6.52 -19.02
N GLY A 64 20.95 -6.88 -20.18
CA GLY A 64 21.02 -8.22 -20.74
C GLY A 64 20.04 -9.21 -20.09
N MET A 65 18.99 -8.73 -19.45
CA MET A 65 17.94 -9.58 -18.91
C MET A 65 16.98 -10.02 -20.01
N GLU A 66 16.45 -11.22 -19.86
CA GLU A 66 15.28 -11.69 -20.61
C GLU A 66 14.02 -11.06 -19.99
N VAL A 67 13.34 -10.19 -20.74
CA VAL A 67 12.19 -9.42 -20.24
C VAL A 67 10.90 -9.91 -20.86
N ASN A 68 9.92 -10.18 -19.99
CA ASN A 68 8.56 -10.53 -20.37
C ASN A 68 7.57 -9.54 -19.77
N MET A 69 6.51 -9.22 -20.49
CA MET A 69 5.42 -8.37 -20.05
C MET A 69 4.14 -9.19 -19.93
N TYR A 70 3.44 -9.03 -18.81
CA TYR A 70 2.19 -9.74 -18.51
C TYR A 70 1.10 -8.74 -18.15
N GLU A 71 -0.01 -8.79 -18.84
CA GLU A 71 -1.07 -7.80 -18.74
C GLU A 71 -2.41 -8.49 -18.50
N SER A 72 -3.06 -8.20 -17.39
CA SER A 72 -4.42 -8.65 -17.07
C SER A 72 -5.48 -7.61 -17.44
N GLN A 73 -5.06 -6.34 -17.55
CA GLN A 73 -5.85 -5.22 -18.05
C GLN A 73 -5.07 -4.43 -19.08
N PRO A 74 -5.71 -3.92 -20.14
CA PRO A 74 -5.04 -3.11 -21.16
C PRO A 74 -4.29 -1.91 -20.56
N HIS A 75 -3.07 -1.66 -21.05
CA HIS A 75 -2.20 -0.57 -20.63
C HIS A 75 -1.68 -0.64 -19.18
N ARG A 76 -1.74 -1.84 -18.56
CA ARG A 76 -1.24 -2.10 -17.23
C ARG A 76 -0.29 -3.31 -17.19
N PRO A 77 0.85 -3.28 -17.90
CA PRO A 77 1.74 -4.42 -17.96
C PRO A 77 2.62 -4.55 -16.72
N ASN A 78 2.65 -5.75 -16.17
CA ASN A 78 3.65 -6.18 -15.20
C ASN A 78 4.93 -6.58 -15.93
N ILE A 79 6.09 -6.32 -15.37
CA ILE A 79 7.40 -6.61 -15.96
C ILE A 79 8.08 -7.73 -15.18
N VAL A 80 8.47 -8.78 -15.88
CA VAL A 80 9.30 -9.85 -15.32
C VAL A 80 10.61 -9.94 -16.11
N GLY A 81 11.71 -9.52 -15.49
CA GLY A 81 13.05 -9.55 -16.07
C GLY A 81 13.91 -10.63 -15.40
N ILE A 82 14.65 -11.42 -16.16
CA ILE A 82 15.49 -12.52 -15.63
C ILE A 82 16.92 -12.33 -16.07
N LEU A 83 17.81 -12.09 -15.12
CA LEU A 83 19.25 -12.20 -15.31
C LEU A 83 19.67 -13.64 -15.03
N LYS A 84 20.04 -14.36 -16.09
CA LYS A 84 20.39 -15.78 -16.00
C LYS A 84 21.66 -16.01 -15.19
N GLY A 85 21.58 -16.92 -14.22
CA GLY A 85 22.73 -17.49 -13.53
C GLY A 85 23.29 -18.72 -14.23
N SER A 86 24.18 -19.44 -13.55
CA SER A 86 24.75 -20.71 -14.06
C SER A 86 23.79 -21.92 -13.90
N GLY A 87 22.65 -21.74 -13.26
CA GLY A 87 21.68 -22.79 -12.95
C GLY A 87 22.04 -23.68 -11.76
N SER A 88 23.07 -23.32 -10.98
CA SER A 88 23.52 -24.09 -9.81
C SER A 88 23.07 -23.52 -8.46
N GLY A 89 22.24 -22.48 -8.46
CA GLY A 89 21.75 -21.82 -7.26
C GLY A 89 20.22 -21.57 -7.32
N PRO A 90 19.65 -21.13 -6.21
CA PRO A 90 18.24 -20.79 -6.13
C PRO A 90 17.89 -19.52 -6.92
N VAL A 91 16.62 -19.36 -7.24
CA VAL A 91 16.08 -18.12 -7.84
C VAL A 91 15.82 -17.10 -6.74
N LEU A 92 16.43 -15.92 -6.85
CA LEU A 92 16.12 -14.77 -6.02
C LEU A 92 15.24 -13.80 -6.81
N MET A 93 14.09 -13.46 -6.27
CA MET A 93 13.20 -12.44 -6.83
C MET A 93 13.37 -11.11 -6.09
N MET A 94 13.57 -10.05 -6.85
CA MET A 94 13.40 -8.67 -6.39
C MET A 94 12.01 -8.23 -6.80
N ASN A 95 11.14 -8.05 -5.83
CA ASN A 95 9.76 -7.61 -6.06
C ASN A 95 9.59 -6.14 -5.69
N ASP A 96 8.85 -5.40 -6.52
CA ASP A 96 8.57 -3.98 -6.31
C ASP A 96 7.36 -3.58 -7.15
N HIS A 97 6.80 -2.39 -6.96
CA HIS A 97 5.68 -1.92 -7.78
C HIS A 97 5.99 -0.63 -8.54
N MET A 98 5.29 -0.42 -9.64
CA MET A 98 5.50 0.71 -10.55
C MET A 98 4.44 1.79 -10.41
N ASP A 99 3.26 1.45 -9.91
CA ASP A 99 2.18 2.40 -9.63
C ASP A 99 2.52 3.31 -8.45
N THR A 100 1.71 4.28 -8.22
CA THR A 100 1.81 5.19 -7.06
C THR A 100 0.41 5.59 -6.64
N TYR A 101 0.24 5.86 -5.36
CA TYR A 101 -1.01 6.44 -4.88
C TYR A 101 -1.31 7.76 -5.60
N PRO A 102 -2.56 8.01 -6.01
CA PRO A 102 -2.93 9.25 -6.70
C PRO A 102 -2.75 10.48 -5.82
N VAL A 103 -2.61 11.63 -6.45
CA VAL A 103 -2.50 12.91 -5.74
C VAL A 103 -3.88 13.49 -5.51
N VAL A 104 -4.40 13.33 -4.31
CA VAL A 104 -5.72 13.87 -3.92
C VAL A 104 -5.67 15.31 -3.38
N GLU A 105 -4.50 15.78 -2.94
CA GLU A 105 -4.35 17.11 -2.32
C GLU A 105 -3.11 17.83 -2.89
N PRO A 106 -3.16 18.31 -4.15
CA PRO A 106 -1.99 18.93 -4.80
C PRO A 106 -1.48 20.18 -4.06
N HIS A 107 -2.34 20.86 -3.29
CA HIS A 107 -1.97 22.04 -2.51
C HIS A 107 -1.03 21.73 -1.31
N LYS A 108 -0.93 20.47 -0.88
CA LYS A 108 0.01 20.04 0.18
C LYS A 108 1.43 19.77 -0.32
N TRP A 109 1.68 19.89 -1.62
CA TRP A 109 2.97 19.58 -2.24
C TRP A 109 3.84 20.83 -2.45
N ASP A 110 3.93 21.70 -1.45
CA ASP A 110 4.70 22.96 -1.47
C ASP A 110 6.18 22.73 -1.77
N LYS A 111 6.80 21.65 -1.22
CA LYS A 111 8.21 21.29 -1.43
C LYS A 111 8.55 20.97 -2.88
N THR A 112 7.58 20.58 -3.68
CA THR A 112 7.74 20.30 -5.11
C THR A 112 7.23 21.46 -5.99
N ASN A 113 6.93 22.62 -5.39
CA ASN A 113 6.27 23.74 -6.05
C ASN A 113 4.93 23.29 -6.69
N PHE A 114 4.13 22.56 -5.94
CA PHE A 114 2.82 22.01 -6.33
C PHE A 114 2.86 21.13 -7.59
N LYS A 115 3.99 20.45 -7.83
CA LYS A 115 4.19 19.48 -8.91
C LYS A 115 4.66 18.15 -8.31
N PRO A 116 3.75 17.31 -7.79
CA PRO A 116 4.07 16.11 -7.02
C PRO A 116 5.03 15.14 -7.70
N PHE A 117 4.96 15.01 -9.03
CA PHE A 117 5.84 14.14 -9.82
C PHE A 117 7.12 14.85 -10.33
N LYS A 118 7.40 16.04 -9.84
CA LYS A 118 8.68 16.70 -10.06
C LYS A 118 9.61 16.39 -8.89
N ALA A 119 10.51 15.43 -9.07
CA ALA A 119 11.55 15.13 -8.10
C ALA A 119 12.31 16.40 -7.72
N THR A 120 12.18 16.82 -6.47
CA THR A 120 12.77 18.06 -5.96
C THR A 120 13.67 17.75 -4.77
N ARG A 121 14.96 17.98 -4.95
CA ARG A 121 15.95 17.82 -3.88
C ARG A 121 15.99 19.06 -3.00
N ALA A 122 15.98 18.85 -1.68
CA ALA A 122 16.26 19.88 -0.69
C ALA A 122 17.17 19.28 0.41
N GLY A 123 18.44 19.67 0.39
CA GLY A 123 19.47 19.05 1.23
C GLY A 123 19.63 17.57 0.89
N ASP A 124 19.49 16.72 1.89
CA ASP A 124 19.60 15.26 1.77
C ASP A 124 18.26 14.57 1.52
N LEU A 125 17.19 15.33 1.28
CA LEU A 125 15.85 14.80 1.05
C LEU A 125 15.42 14.99 -0.40
N LEU A 126 14.73 13.98 -0.95
CA LEU A 126 14.08 14.01 -2.25
C LEU A 126 12.56 14.00 -2.05
N TYR A 127 11.91 15.09 -2.46
CA TYR A 127 10.46 15.25 -2.38
C TYR A 127 9.82 14.93 -3.72
N ALA A 128 8.96 13.93 -3.76
CA ALA A 128 8.07 13.63 -4.88
C ALA A 128 7.07 12.55 -4.49
N ARG A 129 5.94 12.42 -5.23
CA ARG A 129 5.12 11.22 -5.21
C ARG A 129 5.93 10.06 -5.79
N GLY A 130 5.99 8.91 -5.08
CA GLY A 130 6.80 7.76 -5.48
C GLY A 130 8.29 7.84 -5.09
N SER A 131 8.76 8.89 -4.41
CA SER A 131 10.18 8.98 -4.01
C SER A 131 10.54 7.96 -2.93
N SER A 132 9.63 7.62 -2.04
CA SER A 132 9.76 6.60 -1.01
C SER A 132 8.99 5.35 -1.39
N ASP A 133 7.75 5.52 -1.81
CA ASP A 133 6.79 4.49 -2.12
C ASP A 133 6.41 4.57 -3.60
N THR A 134 6.99 3.73 -4.51
CA THR A 134 8.23 2.97 -4.22
C THR A 134 9.26 3.16 -5.34
N ARG A 135 9.05 4.14 -6.29
CA ARG A 135 9.94 4.35 -7.46
C ARG A 135 11.38 4.71 -7.09
N GLY A 136 11.58 5.28 -5.88
CA GLY A 136 12.92 5.48 -5.33
C GLY A 136 13.61 4.15 -5.01
N ASN A 137 12.89 3.20 -4.43
CA ASN A 137 13.37 1.85 -4.13
C ASN A 137 13.53 1.04 -5.41
N LEU A 138 12.60 1.17 -6.36
CA LEU A 138 12.72 0.60 -7.71
C LEU A 138 14.04 1.02 -8.40
N ALA A 139 14.44 2.29 -8.22
CA ALA A 139 15.74 2.75 -8.70
C ALA A 139 16.91 2.04 -8.00
N CYS A 140 16.81 1.79 -6.68
CA CYS A 140 17.83 1.05 -5.94
C CYS A 140 17.98 -0.38 -6.45
N THR A 141 16.87 -1.08 -6.67
CA THR A 141 16.87 -2.47 -7.15
C THR A 141 17.46 -2.58 -8.55
N ILE A 142 17.11 -1.68 -9.48
CA ILE A 142 17.70 -1.63 -10.83
C ILE A 142 19.20 -1.33 -10.77
N LEU A 143 19.64 -0.39 -9.93
CA LEU A 143 21.07 -0.09 -9.77
C LEU A 143 21.85 -1.24 -9.15
N ALA A 144 21.23 -2.04 -8.29
CA ALA A 144 21.85 -3.25 -7.76
C ALA A 144 22.16 -4.25 -8.88
N ALA A 145 21.19 -4.52 -9.79
CA ALA A 145 21.45 -5.35 -10.96
C ALA A 145 22.54 -4.76 -11.86
N GLN A 146 22.48 -3.47 -12.10
CA GLN A 146 23.47 -2.78 -12.93
C GLN A 146 24.88 -2.93 -12.34
N ALA A 147 25.04 -2.79 -11.03
CA ALA A 147 26.33 -2.97 -10.36
C ALA A 147 26.86 -4.41 -10.51
N LEU A 148 25.99 -5.42 -10.44
CA LEU A 148 26.38 -6.82 -10.69
C LEU A 148 26.87 -7.02 -12.13
N VAL A 149 26.11 -6.53 -13.10
CA VAL A 149 26.45 -6.68 -14.54
C VAL A 149 27.72 -5.92 -14.90
N GLU A 150 27.89 -4.68 -14.48
CA GLU A 150 29.06 -3.84 -14.74
C GLU A 150 30.37 -4.44 -14.17
N ASN A 151 30.26 -5.17 -13.06
CA ASN A 151 31.42 -5.87 -12.47
C ASN A 151 31.58 -7.30 -12.97
N GLY A 152 30.82 -7.75 -13.97
CA GLY A 152 30.92 -9.05 -14.59
C GLY A 152 30.62 -10.21 -13.65
N ILE A 153 29.79 -9.99 -12.63
CA ILE A 153 29.46 -11.00 -11.63
C ILE A 153 28.61 -12.11 -12.26
N LYS A 154 29.07 -13.34 -12.12
CA LYS A 154 28.32 -14.53 -12.53
C LYS A 154 27.57 -15.10 -11.35
N LEU A 155 26.26 -15.01 -11.40
CA LEU A 155 25.37 -15.55 -10.36
C LEU A 155 25.26 -17.07 -10.49
N LYS A 156 25.04 -17.76 -9.39
CA LYS A 156 24.77 -19.21 -9.38
C LYS A 156 23.33 -19.50 -9.77
N GLY A 157 22.37 -18.80 -9.18
CA GLY A 157 20.94 -18.87 -9.50
C GLY A 157 20.50 -17.69 -10.36
N ASP A 158 19.30 -17.76 -10.87
CA ASP A 158 18.69 -16.65 -11.62
C ASP A 158 18.34 -15.52 -10.66
N LEU A 159 18.56 -14.27 -11.09
CA LEU A 159 18.03 -13.08 -10.44
C LEU A 159 16.83 -12.60 -11.24
N MET A 160 15.66 -12.70 -10.64
CA MET A 160 14.38 -12.32 -11.23
C MET A 160 13.98 -10.95 -10.70
N TYR A 161 13.56 -10.06 -11.57
CA TYR A 161 12.90 -8.80 -11.24
C TYR A 161 11.41 -8.93 -11.57
N CYS A 162 10.55 -8.71 -10.59
CA CYS A 162 9.11 -8.78 -10.72
C CYS A 162 8.54 -7.43 -10.32
N PHE A 163 8.26 -6.58 -11.31
CA PHE A 163 7.75 -5.24 -11.10
C PHE A 163 6.28 -5.18 -11.47
N CYS A 164 5.47 -4.96 -10.43
CA CYS A 164 4.03 -5.09 -10.50
C CYS A 164 3.33 -3.75 -10.76
N VAL A 165 2.11 -3.83 -11.23
CA VAL A 165 1.11 -2.77 -11.18
C VAL A 165 0.12 -3.04 -10.04
N ASP A 166 -0.73 -2.07 -9.70
CA ASP A 166 -1.92 -2.26 -8.85
C ASP A 166 -1.64 -2.55 -7.36
N GLU A 167 -0.41 -2.35 -6.89
CA GLU A 167 -0.06 -2.60 -5.49
C GLU A 167 -0.84 -1.67 -4.55
N GLU A 168 -0.91 -0.39 -4.88
CA GLU A 168 -1.57 0.68 -4.11
C GLU A 168 -3.10 0.49 -3.97
N ARG A 169 -3.64 -0.57 -4.56
CA ARG A 169 -5.05 -0.93 -4.51
C ARG A 169 -5.27 -2.27 -3.81
N ASP A 170 -4.96 -3.36 -4.47
CA ASP A 170 -5.17 -4.72 -3.96
C ASP A 170 -4.25 -5.77 -4.59
N GLY A 171 -3.47 -5.38 -5.60
CA GLY A 171 -2.56 -6.26 -6.32
C GLY A 171 -3.25 -7.29 -7.23
N THR A 172 -4.58 -7.18 -7.44
CA THR A 172 -5.34 -8.14 -8.26
C THR A 172 -4.79 -8.24 -9.67
N HIS A 173 -4.43 -7.09 -10.28
CA HIS A 173 -3.85 -7.03 -11.62
C HIS A 173 -2.32 -7.11 -11.63
N GLY A 174 -1.70 -7.10 -10.46
CA GLY A 174 -0.26 -7.14 -10.21
C GLY A 174 0.21 -8.50 -9.70
N SER A 175 0.65 -8.52 -8.45
CA SER A 175 1.29 -9.68 -7.81
C SER A 175 0.37 -10.91 -7.73
N ILE A 176 -0.93 -10.72 -7.53
CA ILE A 176 -1.92 -11.81 -7.50
C ILE A 176 -2.02 -12.46 -8.88
N TYR A 177 -2.20 -11.65 -9.94
CA TYR A 177 -2.23 -12.13 -11.33
C TYR A 177 -0.95 -12.89 -11.70
N LEU A 178 0.22 -12.32 -11.41
CA LEU A 178 1.50 -12.95 -11.74
C LEU A 178 1.71 -14.29 -11.01
N THR A 179 1.31 -14.38 -9.75
CA THR A 179 1.53 -15.60 -8.95
C THR A 179 0.47 -16.67 -9.19
N LYS A 180 -0.81 -16.30 -9.26
CA LYS A 180 -1.92 -17.26 -9.36
C LYS A 180 -2.25 -17.66 -10.81
N GLU A 181 -2.17 -16.71 -11.75
CA GLU A 181 -2.58 -16.95 -13.14
C GLU A 181 -1.38 -17.28 -14.05
N ILE A 182 -0.31 -16.50 -13.96
CA ILE A 182 0.89 -16.71 -14.75
C ILE A 182 1.78 -17.79 -14.13
N GLY A 183 1.74 -17.95 -12.80
CA GLY A 183 2.51 -18.97 -12.09
C GLY A 183 3.97 -18.57 -11.82
N ILE A 184 4.27 -17.26 -11.74
CA ILE A 184 5.62 -16.77 -11.35
C ILE A 184 5.95 -17.26 -9.95
N LYS A 185 7.16 -17.84 -9.81
CA LYS A 185 7.67 -18.40 -8.56
C LYS A 185 9.17 -18.14 -8.44
N ALA A 186 9.63 -18.01 -7.22
CA ALA A 186 11.04 -17.94 -6.84
C ALA A 186 11.28 -18.71 -5.54
N ASP A 187 12.53 -19.06 -5.23
CA ASP A 187 12.90 -19.72 -3.97
C ASP A 187 12.96 -18.70 -2.82
N TYR A 188 13.38 -17.47 -3.13
CA TYR A 188 13.46 -16.35 -2.19
C TYR A 188 12.95 -15.07 -2.85
N SER A 189 12.39 -14.18 -2.04
CA SER A 189 11.95 -12.85 -2.50
C SER A 189 12.42 -11.76 -1.55
N ILE A 190 12.80 -10.63 -2.11
CA ILE A 190 13.01 -9.36 -1.41
C ILE A 190 12.04 -8.36 -2.02
N THR A 191 11.18 -7.78 -1.17
CA THR A 191 10.28 -6.69 -1.57
C THR A 191 10.87 -5.37 -1.09
N ALA A 192 11.03 -4.42 -2.01
CA ALA A 192 11.72 -3.16 -1.73
C ALA A 192 10.75 -2.07 -1.26
N GLU A 193 9.84 -2.42 -0.34
CA GLU A 193 8.94 -1.48 0.30
C GLU A 193 9.65 -0.56 1.30
N PRO A 194 9.16 0.68 1.51
CA PRO A 194 9.75 1.59 2.49
C PRO A 194 9.53 1.08 3.92
N THR A 195 10.61 0.74 4.61
CA THR A 195 10.59 0.23 5.99
C THR A 195 11.30 1.15 6.98
N ALA A 196 11.52 2.42 6.60
CA ALA A 196 12.13 3.40 7.48
C ALA A 196 11.12 3.87 8.53
N TYR A 197 11.40 3.56 9.80
CA TYR A 197 10.54 3.95 10.92
C TYR A 197 11.26 4.86 11.92
N GLY A 198 10.48 5.81 12.47
CA GLY A 198 10.61 6.34 13.80
C GLY A 198 11.76 7.27 14.10
N GLY A 199 12.63 7.54 13.17
CA GLY A 199 13.65 8.57 13.33
C GLY A 199 13.23 9.89 12.69
N ASP A 200 13.72 10.99 13.19
CA ASP A 200 13.65 12.27 12.51
C ASP A 200 14.71 12.26 11.39
N ALA A 201 14.29 12.04 10.14
CA ALA A 201 15.18 12.00 9.00
C ALA A 201 16.03 13.27 8.87
N THR A 202 15.54 14.41 9.38
CA THR A 202 16.28 15.68 9.39
C THR A 202 17.42 15.70 10.41
N LYS A 203 17.39 14.80 11.39
CA LYS A 203 18.42 14.63 12.43
C LYS A 203 19.38 13.48 12.16
N GLY A 204 19.17 12.72 11.07
CA GLY A 204 19.97 11.55 10.76
C GLY A 204 19.72 10.35 11.72
N ASP A 205 18.68 10.40 12.52
CA ASP A 205 18.28 9.36 13.45
C ASP A 205 17.15 8.53 12.83
N TRP A 206 17.50 7.78 11.80
CA TRP A 206 16.58 6.87 11.13
C TRP A 206 17.25 5.53 10.83
N GLY A 207 16.45 4.49 10.79
CA GLY A 207 16.87 3.14 10.46
C GLY A 207 15.95 2.49 9.45
N MET A 208 16.43 1.46 8.80
CA MET A 208 15.61 0.56 7.99
C MET A 208 15.31 -0.70 8.79
N ASN A 209 14.06 -1.10 8.86
CA ASN A 209 13.66 -2.39 9.39
C ASN A 209 13.62 -3.42 8.27
N LEU A 210 14.02 -4.63 8.56
CA LEU A 210 13.77 -5.77 7.70
C LEU A 210 12.48 -6.44 8.18
N SER A 211 11.37 -6.22 7.47
CA SER A 211 10.11 -6.89 7.76
C SER A 211 10.19 -8.33 7.28
N ILE A 212 9.93 -9.27 8.19
CA ILE A 212 9.92 -10.72 7.89
C ILE A 212 8.51 -11.27 7.74
N ALA A 213 7.51 -10.49 8.14
CA ALA A 213 6.09 -10.77 7.98
C ALA A 213 5.29 -9.46 8.05
N ASN A 214 4.16 -9.43 7.40
CA ASN A 214 3.21 -8.32 7.44
C ASN A 214 1.83 -8.85 7.87
N GLY A 215 1.11 -8.06 8.68
CA GLY A 215 -0.30 -8.32 8.96
C GLY A 215 -1.16 -7.92 7.77
N GLY A 216 -2.28 -8.62 7.59
CA GLY A 216 -3.29 -8.24 6.61
C GLY A 216 -4.08 -7.01 7.04
N HIS A 217 -4.93 -6.53 6.15
CA HIS A 217 -5.91 -5.48 6.45
C HIS A 217 -7.22 -5.72 5.69
N CYS A 218 -8.32 -5.17 6.22
CA CYS A 218 -9.58 -5.13 5.51
C CYS A 218 -10.35 -3.86 5.84
N LEU A 219 -11.30 -3.49 4.97
CA LEU A 219 -12.21 -2.37 5.16
C LEU A 219 -13.62 -2.90 5.47
N ILE A 220 -14.18 -2.41 6.57
CA ILE A 220 -15.52 -2.78 7.03
C ILE A 220 -16.38 -1.51 7.15
N GLU A 221 -17.60 -1.56 6.66
CA GLU A 221 -18.59 -0.51 6.88
C GLU A 221 -19.58 -0.90 7.97
N VAL A 222 -19.74 -0.01 8.94
CA VAL A 222 -20.80 -0.08 9.95
C VAL A 222 -21.80 1.04 9.70
N THR A 223 -23.03 0.68 9.40
CA THR A 223 -24.14 1.63 9.21
C THR A 223 -25.09 1.54 10.40
N LEU A 224 -25.38 2.67 11.00
CA LEU A 224 -26.51 2.80 11.91
C LEU A 224 -27.70 3.45 11.20
N GLU A 225 -28.90 2.92 11.42
CA GLU A 225 -30.16 3.44 10.95
C GLU A 225 -31.02 3.78 12.15
N GLY A 226 -31.51 5.01 12.21
CA GLY A 226 -32.40 5.52 13.23
C GLY A 226 -33.67 6.12 12.61
N ASP A 227 -34.30 7.07 13.30
CA ASP A 227 -35.51 7.72 12.85
C ASP A 227 -35.31 9.17 12.42
N LYS A 228 -35.98 9.57 11.35
CA LYS A 228 -36.01 10.95 10.89
C LYS A 228 -36.96 11.78 11.78
N ALA A 229 -36.51 12.98 12.18
CA ALA A 229 -37.39 13.97 12.78
C ALA A 229 -37.06 15.37 12.27
N HIS A 230 -38.03 16.23 12.29
CA HIS A 230 -37.82 17.65 11.97
C HIS A 230 -36.87 18.29 13.01
N ILE A 231 -35.97 19.17 12.58
CA ILE A 231 -34.96 19.81 13.45
C ILE A 231 -35.54 20.55 14.67
N TRP A 232 -36.81 20.95 14.62
CA TRP A 232 -37.54 21.55 15.76
C TRP A 232 -38.04 20.53 16.80
N ARG A 233 -37.94 19.27 16.49
CA ARG A 233 -38.36 18.14 17.36
C ARG A 233 -37.24 17.09 17.50
N PRO A 234 -36.04 17.50 17.97
CA PRO A 234 -34.92 16.60 18.09
C PRO A 234 -35.15 15.48 19.12
N ASP A 235 -36.07 15.69 20.03
CA ASP A 235 -36.51 14.76 21.08
C ASP A 235 -37.30 13.55 20.54
N THR A 236 -37.74 13.59 19.29
CA THR A 236 -38.59 12.54 18.68
C THR A 236 -37.84 11.60 17.75
N SER A 237 -36.51 11.69 17.67
CA SER A 237 -35.72 10.84 16.79
C SER A 237 -34.38 10.45 17.38
N ASN A 238 -33.82 9.34 16.87
CA ASN A 238 -32.47 8.97 17.10
C ASN A 238 -31.63 9.39 15.89
N ASN A 239 -30.93 10.50 16.06
CA ASN A 239 -30.03 11.01 15.01
C ASN A 239 -28.88 10.04 14.79
N ALA A 240 -28.87 9.38 13.62
CA ALA A 240 -27.88 8.35 13.30
C ALA A 240 -26.43 8.88 13.33
N ILE A 241 -26.19 10.15 12.99
CA ILE A 241 -24.84 10.75 13.10
C ILE A 241 -24.41 10.83 14.56
N VAL A 242 -25.28 11.26 15.47
CA VAL A 242 -24.95 11.39 16.89
C VAL A 242 -24.71 10.02 17.52
N GLU A 243 -25.53 9.04 17.19
CA GLU A 243 -25.38 7.70 17.72
C GLU A 243 -24.13 7.02 17.18
N LEU A 244 -23.84 7.17 15.88
CA LEU A 244 -22.61 6.64 15.29
C LEU A 244 -21.36 7.33 15.89
N ALA A 245 -21.39 8.63 16.14
CA ALA A 245 -20.28 9.33 16.77
C ALA A 245 -19.94 8.77 18.17
N LYS A 246 -20.94 8.31 18.92
CA LYS A 246 -20.72 7.63 20.21
C LYS A 246 -20.14 6.22 19.99
N LEU A 247 -20.68 5.46 19.04
CA LEU A 247 -20.20 4.12 18.71
C LEU A 247 -18.75 4.12 18.21
N ILE A 248 -18.34 5.12 17.46
CA ILE A 248 -16.95 5.23 16.92
C ILE A 248 -15.91 5.10 18.01
N SER A 249 -16.11 5.72 19.18
CA SER A 249 -15.14 5.63 20.29
C SER A 249 -15.02 4.21 20.87
N HIS A 250 -16.04 3.38 20.72
CA HIS A 250 -15.97 1.96 21.08
C HIS A 250 -15.24 1.16 19.99
N LEU A 251 -15.59 1.39 18.73
CA LEU A 251 -14.96 0.70 17.59
C LEU A 251 -13.46 0.99 17.47
N GLU A 252 -13.00 2.19 17.87
CA GLU A 252 -11.59 2.59 17.80
C GLU A 252 -10.70 1.77 18.76
N ILE A 253 -11.26 1.34 19.90
CA ILE A 253 -10.50 0.68 20.96
C ILE A 253 -10.91 -0.79 21.18
N MET A 254 -11.84 -1.30 20.39
CA MET A 254 -12.31 -2.68 20.55
C MET A 254 -11.19 -3.69 20.31
N PRO A 255 -11.13 -4.77 21.10
CA PRO A 255 -10.20 -5.86 20.84
C PRO A 255 -10.74 -6.77 19.73
N PHE A 256 -9.84 -7.40 18.99
CA PHE A 256 -10.16 -8.49 18.07
C PHE A 256 -9.72 -9.84 18.64
N THR A 257 -10.51 -10.86 18.36
CA THR A 257 -10.14 -12.24 18.64
C THR A 257 -9.04 -12.68 17.68
N HIS A 258 -7.85 -12.99 18.22
CA HIS A 258 -6.69 -13.39 17.42
C HIS A 258 -5.78 -14.33 18.20
N GLU A 259 -4.92 -15.05 17.48
CA GLU A 259 -3.90 -15.92 18.05
C GLU A 259 -2.52 -15.25 18.00
N ILE A 260 -1.70 -15.53 19.01
CA ILE A 260 -0.30 -15.10 19.05
C ILE A 260 0.56 -16.28 18.61
N THR A 261 1.40 -16.06 17.60
CA THR A 261 2.41 -17.01 17.15
C THR A 261 3.81 -16.50 17.50
N GLU A 262 4.86 -17.27 17.19
CA GLU A 262 6.25 -16.84 17.41
C GLU A 262 6.59 -15.53 16.70
N PHE A 263 5.99 -15.27 15.55
CA PHE A 263 6.32 -14.12 14.69
C PHE A 263 5.22 -13.07 14.58
N MET A 264 3.98 -13.41 14.90
CA MET A 264 2.83 -12.53 14.67
C MET A 264 1.84 -12.53 15.84
N GLY A 265 1.05 -11.44 15.93
CA GLY A 265 0.00 -11.31 16.94
C GLY A 265 0.46 -10.66 18.26
N HIS A 266 1.74 -10.37 18.43
CA HIS A 266 2.24 -9.67 19.62
C HIS A 266 1.78 -8.21 19.66
N THR A 267 1.57 -7.59 18.51
CA THR A 267 0.83 -6.33 18.39
C THR A 267 -0.60 -6.69 18.01
N PRO A 268 -1.60 -6.37 18.86
CA PRO A 268 -2.98 -6.70 18.57
C PRO A 268 -3.47 -6.03 17.28
N PRO A 269 -4.33 -6.67 16.50
CA PRO A 269 -5.07 -6.00 15.44
C PRO A 269 -5.84 -4.81 15.99
N CYS A 270 -5.93 -3.74 15.20
CA CYS A 270 -6.62 -2.53 15.64
C CYS A 270 -7.44 -1.92 14.49
N THR A 271 -8.33 -0.99 14.85
CA THR A 271 -9.14 -0.23 13.90
C THR A 271 -8.59 1.17 13.69
N THR A 272 -8.77 1.66 12.49
CA THR A 272 -8.61 3.08 12.14
C THR A 272 -9.86 3.56 11.42
N ILE A 273 -10.39 4.71 11.84
CA ILE A 273 -11.54 5.32 11.18
C ILE A 273 -11.07 6.03 9.92
N VAL A 274 -11.49 5.56 8.74
CA VAL A 274 -11.02 6.11 7.45
C VAL A 274 -12.05 7.02 6.78
N ARG A 275 -13.36 6.83 7.07
CA ARG A 275 -14.40 7.64 6.45
C ARG A 275 -15.69 7.63 7.28
N ILE A 276 -16.41 8.74 7.27
CA ILE A 276 -17.78 8.84 7.82
C ILE A 276 -18.67 9.48 6.76
N ARG A 277 -19.85 8.90 6.56
CA ARG A 277 -20.88 9.43 5.64
C ARG A 277 -22.22 9.45 6.35
N GLY A 278 -22.87 10.61 6.40
CA GLY A 278 -24.20 10.74 7.02
C GLY A 278 -24.92 12.00 6.57
N GLY A 279 -26.25 11.94 6.56
CA GLY A 279 -27.09 12.99 6.04
C GLY A 279 -27.12 13.04 4.51
N LEU A 280 -28.03 13.88 3.98
CA LEU A 280 -28.14 14.12 2.54
C LEU A 280 -27.70 15.55 2.21
N PRO A 281 -26.85 15.75 1.20
CA PRO A 281 -26.49 17.09 0.74
C PRO A 281 -27.74 17.90 0.40
N GLY A 282 -27.87 19.10 0.98
CA GLY A 282 -29.03 19.98 0.78
C GLY A 282 -30.24 19.71 1.69
N GLU A 283 -30.27 18.59 2.42
CA GLU A 283 -31.29 18.31 3.42
C GLU A 283 -30.89 18.95 4.76
N MET A 284 -31.58 20.04 5.16
CA MET A 284 -31.24 20.80 6.36
C MET A 284 -32.39 20.88 7.37
N GLN A 285 -33.53 20.26 7.08
CA GLN A 285 -34.75 20.38 7.91
C GLN A 285 -35.04 19.13 8.75
N PHE A 286 -34.32 18.05 8.51
CA PHE A 286 -34.51 16.79 9.21
C PHE A 286 -33.20 16.25 9.78
N SER A 287 -33.28 15.58 10.92
CA SER A 287 -32.16 14.79 11.47
C SER A 287 -31.88 13.60 10.54
N PRO A 288 -30.62 13.27 10.31
CA PRO A 288 -30.31 12.09 9.51
C PRO A 288 -30.77 10.79 10.16
N ASP A 289 -31.39 9.94 9.37
CA ASP A 289 -31.84 8.60 9.74
C ASP A 289 -30.81 7.51 9.43
N SER A 290 -29.73 7.84 8.73
CA SER A 290 -28.66 6.89 8.43
C SER A 290 -27.30 7.55 8.49
N CYS A 291 -26.32 6.82 9.03
CA CYS A 291 -24.92 7.22 9.03
C CYS A 291 -24.03 5.98 8.98
N THR A 292 -22.98 6.03 8.14
CA THR A 292 -22.03 4.94 7.92
C THR A 292 -20.62 5.38 8.27
N VAL A 293 -19.90 4.54 9.00
CA VAL A 293 -18.46 4.66 9.21
C VAL A 293 -17.74 3.54 8.44
N THR A 294 -16.64 3.86 7.80
CA THR A 294 -15.70 2.88 7.23
C THR A 294 -14.52 2.74 8.15
N LEU A 295 -14.22 1.53 8.56
CA LEU A 295 -13.11 1.13 9.42
C LEU A 295 -12.06 0.42 8.57
N ALA A 296 -10.81 0.76 8.73
CA ALA A 296 -9.71 -0.12 8.36
C ALA A 296 -9.34 -0.99 9.56
N VAL A 297 -9.46 -2.29 9.45
CA VAL A 297 -8.92 -3.24 10.42
C VAL A 297 -7.53 -3.64 9.93
N VAL A 298 -6.50 -3.36 10.70
CA VAL A 298 -5.10 -3.57 10.34
C VAL A 298 -4.40 -4.50 11.32
N GLY A 299 -3.34 -5.18 10.86
CA GLY A 299 -2.61 -6.13 11.68
C GLY A 299 -3.31 -7.49 11.78
N ILE A 300 -4.10 -7.86 10.77
CA ILE A 300 -4.75 -9.17 10.69
C ILE A 300 -3.68 -10.27 10.63
N VAL A 301 -3.80 -11.29 11.46
CA VAL A 301 -2.82 -12.36 11.61
C VAL A 301 -3.40 -13.71 11.19
N PRO A 302 -2.56 -14.73 10.91
CA PRO A 302 -3.04 -16.08 10.57
C PRO A 302 -4.05 -16.62 11.57
N GLY A 303 -5.12 -17.22 11.07
CA GLY A 303 -6.24 -17.73 11.87
C GLY A 303 -7.42 -16.77 11.98
N MET A 304 -7.23 -15.47 11.76
CA MET A 304 -8.34 -14.53 11.61
C MET A 304 -8.96 -14.67 10.21
N THR A 305 -10.26 -14.55 10.16
CA THR A 305 -11.04 -14.54 8.92
C THR A 305 -11.93 -13.32 8.86
N LEU A 306 -12.40 -12.98 7.68
CA LEU A 306 -13.35 -11.88 7.51
C LEU A 306 -14.60 -12.08 8.38
N GLU A 307 -15.10 -13.32 8.47
CA GLU A 307 -16.26 -13.67 9.27
C GLU A 307 -15.99 -13.43 10.76
N SER A 308 -14.79 -13.79 11.26
CA SER A 308 -14.43 -13.56 12.67
C SER A 308 -14.32 -12.06 12.98
N ILE A 309 -13.76 -11.27 12.06
CA ILE A 309 -13.64 -9.81 12.19
C ILE A 309 -15.03 -9.15 12.21
N ILE A 310 -15.91 -9.53 11.28
CA ILE A 310 -17.28 -9.01 11.23
C ILE A 310 -18.03 -9.40 12.52
N LEU A 311 -17.87 -10.61 13.01
CA LEU A 311 -18.51 -11.08 14.23
C LEU A 311 -18.07 -10.26 15.45
N ASP A 312 -16.77 -9.97 15.58
CA ASP A 312 -16.24 -9.15 16.68
C ASP A 312 -16.83 -7.73 16.62
N ILE A 313 -16.87 -7.12 15.43
CA ILE A 313 -17.48 -5.80 15.22
C ILE A 313 -18.99 -5.83 15.53
N GLU A 314 -19.72 -6.83 15.04
CA GLU A 314 -21.14 -6.98 15.35
C GLU A 314 -21.42 -7.13 16.85
N ASN A 315 -20.58 -7.87 17.57
CA ASN A 315 -20.71 -8.04 19.00
C ASN A 315 -20.52 -6.71 19.74
N GLU A 316 -19.55 -5.89 19.30
CA GLU A 316 -19.35 -4.55 19.87
C GLU A 316 -20.53 -3.63 19.58
N VAL A 317 -21.05 -3.62 18.34
CA VAL A 317 -22.24 -2.86 17.97
C VAL A 317 -23.46 -3.29 18.76
N LYS A 318 -23.69 -4.60 18.91
CA LYS A 318 -24.79 -5.17 19.73
C LYS A 318 -24.67 -4.75 21.19
N SER A 319 -23.47 -4.80 21.75
CA SER A 319 -23.21 -4.36 23.12
C SER A 319 -23.53 -2.88 23.31
N PHE A 320 -23.14 -2.03 22.35
CA PHE A 320 -23.43 -0.60 22.37
C PHE A 320 -24.92 -0.30 22.24
N ILE A 321 -25.64 -0.96 21.33
CA ILE A 321 -27.08 -0.75 21.12
C ILE A 321 -27.89 -1.29 22.31
N GLY A 322 -27.49 -2.43 22.88
CA GLY A 322 -28.22 -3.08 23.95
C GLY A 322 -29.63 -3.53 23.53
N GLU A 323 -30.63 -3.26 24.39
CA GLU A 323 -32.04 -3.62 24.13
C GLU A 323 -32.81 -2.59 23.31
N ARG A 324 -32.14 -1.57 22.80
CA ARG A 324 -32.76 -0.49 21.99
C ARG A 324 -33.36 -1.06 20.71
N LYS A 325 -34.59 -0.67 20.40
CA LYS A 325 -35.36 -1.10 19.22
C LYS A 325 -35.48 -0.01 18.16
N ASP A 326 -35.08 1.19 18.52
CA ASP A 326 -35.18 2.43 17.75
C ASP A 326 -33.94 2.68 16.88
N ILE A 327 -32.97 1.80 16.96
CA ILE A 327 -31.74 1.80 16.14
C ILE A 327 -31.55 0.42 15.57
N THR A 328 -31.26 0.36 14.28
CA THR A 328 -30.81 -0.85 13.60
C THR A 328 -29.41 -0.65 13.03
N TYR A 329 -28.73 -1.73 12.67
CA TYR A 329 -27.38 -1.64 12.14
C TYR A 329 -27.14 -2.65 11.02
N LYS A 330 -26.11 -2.38 10.23
CA LYS A 330 -25.55 -3.29 9.23
C LYS A 330 -24.03 -3.25 9.33
N VAL A 331 -23.39 -4.41 9.24
CA VAL A 331 -21.94 -4.54 9.13
C VAL A 331 -21.63 -5.26 7.83
N ASN A 332 -20.87 -4.63 6.95
CA ASN A 332 -20.55 -5.16 5.63
C ASN A 332 -19.07 -5.00 5.33
N GLN A 333 -18.49 -5.95 4.60
CA GLN A 333 -17.22 -5.75 3.96
C GLN A 333 -17.33 -4.70 2.86
N VAL A 334 -16.35 -3.82 2.76
CA VAL A 334 -16.17 -2.99 1.56
C VAL A 334 -15.66 -3.90 0.46
N LYS A 335 -16.18 -3.75 -0.74
CA LYS A 335 -15.72 -4.49 -1.92
C LYS A 335 -14.23 -4.20 -2.16
N ASP A 336 -13.47 -5.23 -2.53
CA ASP A 336 -12.03 -5.14 -2.82
C ASP A 336 -11.11 -5.03 -1.56
N CYS A 337 -11.44 -5.73 -0.48
CA CYS A 337 -10.57 -5.90 0.69
C CYS A 337 -9.69 -7.14 0.58
N LEU A 338 -8.41 -7.00 0.91
CA LEU A 338 -7.43 -8.08 1.02
C LEU A 338 -7.29 -8.55 2.48
N LEU A 339 -7.37 -9.84 2.68
CA LEU A 339 -7.01 -10.51 3.93
C LEU A 339 -5.65 -11.20 3.79
#